data_86ca886c4cb40f2c411205181ee70e28
#
_entry.id   86ca886c4cb40f2c411205181ee70e28
#
_cell.length_a   1.000
_cell.length_b   1.000
_cell.length_c   1.000
_cell.angle_alpha   90.00
_cell.angle_beta   90.00
_cell.angle_gamma   90.00
#
_symmetry.space_group_name_H-M   'P 1'
#
loop_
_entity.id
_entity.type
_entity.pdbx_description
1 polymer ?
#
loop_
_entity_poly.entity_id
_entity_poly.type
_entity_poly.pdbx_seq_one_letter_code
_entity_poly.pdbx_strand_id
1 'polypeptide(L)'
;ADGSPFFDESRVWSDDLYPYRIRFKNTPYHYDAPLELHDIYDLRNEGKIWNFSLNRASGTNVMFSISDNEFRTLLYEYSKINPYTNSRHLILEPYPIIVSSLLDKICLNDENQLKYEAGVMAYLLSDLTVNRHKDLFGNYTDYLCYAPTNTGREIDILLMFGNPLQPDQISSYDILELKKDIFDEKALSQLITYETWFLQNKASGDQKMVRSTAI
;
A
#
# COMPACT_ATOMS: atom_id res chain seq x y z
N ALA A 1 -10.25 -0.73 3.48
CA ALA A 1 -10.21 0.59 4.12
C ALA A 1 -11.17 1.53 3.40
N ASP A 2 -11.69 2.55 4.08
CA ASP A 2 -12.66 3.49 3.49
C ASP A 2 -12.11 4.91 3.35
N GLY A 3 -10.86 5.10 3.60
CA GLY A 3 -10.31 6.43 3.52
C GLY A 3 -8.86 6.53 3.93
N SER A 4 -8.42 7.77 3.95
CA SER A 4 -7.07 8.15 4.30
C SER A 4 -6.72 7.81 5.73
N PRO A 5 -5.47 7.57 6.05
CA PRO A 5 -4.99 7.53 7.41
C PRO A 5 -5.35 8.83 8.14
N PHE A 6 -5.59 8.73 9.43
CA PHE A 6 -5.88 9.87 10.31
C PHE A 6 -5.15 9.72 11.64
N PHE A 7 -5.03 10.81 12.38
CA PHE A 7 -4.51 10.79 13.71
C PHE A 7 -5.68 10.69 14.71
N ASP A 8 -5.64 9.71 15.62
CA ASP A 8 -6.65 9.50 16.65
C ASP A 8 -6.18 10.11 17.96
N GLU A 9 -6.83 11.20 18.37
CA GLU A 9 -6.53 11.87 19.64
C GLU A 9 -7.26 11.24 20.84
N SER A 10 -8.21 10.34 20.59
CA SER A 10 -8.99 9.72 21.66
C SER A 10 -8.18 8.83 22.60
N ARG A 11 -7.02 8.33 22.10
CA ARG A 11 -6.09 7.47 22.85
C ARG A 11 -6.77 6.31 23.58
N VAL A 12 -7.77 5.72 22.93
CA VAL A 12 -8.57 4.62 23.51
C VAL A 12 -7.72 3.38 23.80
N TRP A 13 -6.63 3.21 23.06
CA TRP A 13 -5.61 2.20 23.35
C TRP A 13 -4.60 2.79 24.32
N SER A 14 -4.32 2.08 25.38
CA SER A 14 -3.45 2.50 26.49
C SER A 14 -1.99 2.74 26.11
N ASP A 15 -1.61 2.43 24.87
CA ASP A 15 -0.29 2.70 24.34
C ASP A 15 -0.30 3.96 23.46
N ASP A 16 0.52 4.92 23.79
CA ASP A 16 0.77 6.11 22.98
C ASP A 16 1.49 5.80 21.65
N LEU A 17 1.74 4.51 21.35
CA LEU A 17 2.63 4.06 20.28
C LEU A 17 1.97 4.06 18.89
N TYR A 18 0.65 4.00 18.80
CA TYR A 18 -0.05 3.83 17.53
C TYR A 18 -1.22 4.82 17.33
N PRO A 19 -0.95 6.12 17.30
CA PRO A 19 -2.01 7.13 17.13
C PRO A 19 -2.52 7.21 15.68
N TYR A 20 -1.76 6.68 14.72
CA TYR A 20 -2.15 6.67 13.31
C TYR A 20 -3.09 5.50 13.04
N ARG A 21 -4.26 5.81 12.48
CA ARG A 21 -5.34 4.85 12.26
C ARG A 21 -5.79 4.87 10.81
N ILE A 22 -6.33 3.73 10.37
CA ILE A 22 -7.06 3.61 9.11
C ILE A 22 -8.45 3.08 9.43
N ARG A 23 -9.45 3.68 8.81
CA ARG A 23 -10.82 3.25 8.97
C ARG A 23 -11.14 2.12 8.00
N PHE A 24 -11.81 1.09 8.47
CA PHE A 24 -12.32 0.02 7.63
C PHE A 24 -13.83 0.17 7.47
N LYS A 25 -14.33 0.02 6.26
CA LYS A 25 -15.77 -0.13 6.03
C LYS A 25 -16.21 -1.47 6.55
N ASN A 26 -17.36 -1.47 7.22
CA ASN A 26 -18.03 -2.72 7.51
C ASN A 26 -18.48 -3.36 6.18
N THR A 27 -18.08 -4.60 5.93
CA THR A 27 -18.56 -5.34 4.78
C THR A 27 -19.80 -6.16 5.19
N PRO A 28 -20.89 -6.14 4.41
CA PRO A 28 -22.07 -6.93 4.72
C PRO A 28 -21.85 -8.43 4.48
N TYR A 29 -20.72 -8.82 3.93
CA TYR A 29 -20.41 -10.18 3.54
C TYR A 29 -19.50 -10.83 4.58
N HIS A 30 -19.87 -12.00 5.02
CA HIS A 30 -19.05 -12.89 5.83
C HIS A 30 -18.74 -14.14 5.01
N TYR A 31 -17.47 -14.47 4.93
CA TYR A 31 -16.99 -15.68 4.27
C TYR A 31 -16.73 -16.74 5.36
N ASP A 32 -17.40 -17.88 5.27
CA ASP A 32 -17.30 -18.94 6.28
C ASP A 32 -16.01 -19.76 6.11
N ALA A 33 -15.56 -19.96 4.88
CA ALA A 33 -14.32 -20.67 4.57
C ALA A 33 -13.18 -19.69 4.28
N PRO A 34 -12.02 -19.79 4.96
CA PRO A 34 -10.84 -19.01 4.65
C PRO A 34 -10.13 -19.54 3.39
N LEU A 35 -9.36 -18.68 2.72
CA LEU A 35 -8.34 -19.16 1.80
C LEU A 35 -7.20 -19.78 2.60
N GLU A 36 -6.82 -20.97 2.22
CA GLU A 36 -5.70 -21.65 2.85
C GLU A 36 -4.36 -21.09 2.37
N LEU A 37 -3.33 -21.24 3.19
CA LEU A 37 -2.01 -20.67 2.89
C LEU A 37 -1.42 -21.20 1.58
N HIS A 38 -1.66 -22.47 1.26
CA HIS A 38 -1.18 -23.08 0.03
C HIS A 38 -1.84 -22.48 -1.22
N ASP A 39 -3.13 -22.12 -1.17
CA ASP A 39 -3.83 -21.46 -2.27
C ASP A 39 -3.18 -20.11 -2.61
N ILE A 40 -2.79 -19.36 -1.57
CA ILE A 40 -2.08 -18.09 -1.73
C ILE A 40 -0.70 -18.30 -2.40
N TYR A 41 0.03 -19.34 -1.99
CA TYR A 41 1.32 -19.65 -2.62
C TYR A 41 1.17 -20.09 -4.06
N ASP A 42 0.13 -20.85 -4.39
CA ASP A 42 -0.15 -21.25 -5.77
C ASP A 42 -0.46 -20.05 -6.65
N LEU A 43 -1.29 -19.11 -6.18
CA LEU A 43 -1.56 -17.85 -6.88
C LEU A 43 -0.29 -17.02 -7.13
N ARG A 44 0.64 -17.02 -6.18
CA ARG A 44 1.95 -16.34 -6.35
C ARG A 44 2.82 -17.05 -7.37
N ASN A 45 2.90 -18.37 -7.30
CA ASN A 45 3.69 -19.18 -8.24
C ASN A 45 3.16 -19.04 -9.67
N GLU A 46 1.84 -18.86 -9.82
CA GLU A 46 1.18 -18.59 -11.10
C GLU A 46 1.32 -17.12 -11.55
N GLY A 47 1.92 -16.26 -10.75
CA GLY A 47 2.08 -14.84 -11.04
C GLY A 47 0.79 -14.02 -10.97
N LYS A 48 -0.29 -14.56 -10.42
CA LYS A 48 -1.59 -13.90 -10.28
C LYS A 48 -1.63 -12.88 -9.15
N ILE A 49 -0.85 -13.11 -8.11
CA ILE A 49 -0.62 -12.14 -7.03
C ILE A 49 0.88 -11.96 -6.82
N TRP A 50 1.27 -10.80 -6.37
CA TRP A 50 2.68 -10.46 -6.20
C TRP A 50 2.98 -9.85 -4.84
N ASN A 51 2.20 -8.85 -4.44
CA ASN A 51 2.51 -8.02 -3.28
C ASN A 51 2.09 -8.67 -1.96
N PHE A 52 1.15 -9.59 -2.01
CA PHE A 52 0.70 -10.29 -0.81
C PHE A 52 1.83 -11.14 -0.24
N SER A 53 2.39 -10.72 0.89
CA SER A 53 3.52 -11.39 1.54
C SER A 53 3.17 -11.85 2.93
N LEU A 54 3.00 -13.15 3.10
CA LEU A 54 2.74 -13.78 4.40
C LEU A 54 3.98 -13.84 5.30
N ASN A 55 5.18 -13.74 4.72
CA ASN A 55 6.43 -13.79 5.49
C ASN A 55 6.62 -12.57 6.43
N ARG A 56 5.79 -11.55 6.28
CA ARG A 56 5.79 -10.36 7.14
C ARG A 56 4.82 -10.45 8.31
N ALA A 57 3.98 -11.47 8.37
CA ALA A 57 3.05 -11.68 9.46
C ALA A 57 3.73 -12.00 10.81
N SER A 58 5.03 -12.22 10.82
CA SER A 58 5.84 -12.49 12.02
C SER A 58 6.39 -11.24 12.69
N GLY A 59 5.65 -10.16 12.71
CA GLY A 59 6.16 -8.94 13.31
C GLY A 59 5.09 -7.88 13.52
N THR A 60 5.50 -6.65 13.53
CA THR A 60 4.65 -5.48 13.72
C THR A 60 3.80 -5.11 12.50
N ASN A 61 4.06 -5.71 11.33
CA ASN A 61 3.37 -5.40 10.09
C ASN A 61 2.15 -6.32 9.90
N VAL A 62 1.00 -5.90 10.39
CA VAL A 62 -0.27 -6.62 10.27
C VAL A 62 -1.13 -6.19 9.09
N MET A 63 -0.71 -5.16 8.34
CA MET A 63 -1.42 -4.65 7.17
C MET A 63 -0.47 -4.51 5.99
N PHE A 64 -0.95 -4.96 4.82
CA PHE A 64 -0.23 -4.85 3.55
C PHE A 64 -1.14 -4.18 2.54
N SER A 65 -0.59 -3.32 1.71
CA SER A 65 -1.32 -2.87 0.54
C SER A 65 -1.31 -3.96 -0.53
N ILE A 66 -2.42 -4.10 -1.22
CA ILE A 66 -2.56 -4.96 -2.38
C ILE A 66 -3.15 -4.13 -3.52
N SER A 67 -2.79 -4.45 -4.75
CA SER A 67 -3.38 -3.80 -5.91
C SER A 67 -4.85 -4.20 -6.09
N ASP A 68 -5.61 -3.39 -6.83
CA ASP A 68 -7.00 -3.71 -7.16
C ASP A 68 -7.10 -5.07 -7.88
N ASN A 69 -6.15 -5.36 -8.76
CA ASN A 69 -6.09 -6.62 -9.49
C ASN A 69 -5.85 -7.83 -8.56
N GLU A 70 -4.92 -7.71 -7.61
CA GLU A 70 -4.70 -8.75 -6.60
C GLU A 70 -5.93 -8.95 -5.72
N PHE A 71 -6.57 -7.85 -5.31
CA PHE A 71 -7.79 -7.90 -4.52
C PHE A 71 -8.92 -8.63 -5.25
N ARG A 72 -9.14 -8.32 -6.54
CA ARG A 72 -10.12 -9.01 -7.38
C ARG A 72 -9.81 -10.50 -7.54
N THR A 73 -8.53 -10.85 -7.71
CA THR A 73 -8.08 -12.24 -7.79
C THR A 73 -8.41 -12.99 -6.50
N LEU A 74 -8.09 -12.41 -5.34
CA LEU A 74 -8.41 -13.00 -4.05
C LEU A 74 -9.92 -13.13 -3.82
N LEU A 75 -10.72 -12.11 -4.17
CA LEU A 75 -12.18 -12.18 -4.08
C LEU A 75 -12.75 -13.27 -4.97
N TYR A 76 -12.21 -13.45 -6.16
CA TYR A 76 -12.64 -14.52 -7.07
C TYR A 76 -12.38 -15.91 -6.45
N GLU A 77 -11.19 -16.13 -5.88
CA GLU A 77 -10.87 -17.39 -5.19
C GLU A 77 -11.78 -17.61 -3.94
N TYR A 78 -12.01 -16.56 -3.15
CA TYR A 78 -12.98 -16.62 -2.06
C TYR A 78 -14.38 -17.01 -2.52
N SER A 79 -14.83 -16.48 -3.66
CA SER A 79 -16.16 -16.80 -4.19
C SER A 79 -16.32 -18.26 -4.60
N LYS A 80 -15.24 -18.93 -5.02
CA LYS A 80 -15.27 -20.36 -5.38
C LYS A 80 -15.54 -21.25 -4.18
N ILE A 81 -14.90 -20.94 -3.05
CA ILE A 81 -15.03 -21.73 -1.82
C ILE A 81 -16.20 -21.27 -0.95
N ASN A 82 -16.74 -20.08 -1.20
CA ASN A 82 -17.89 -19.50 -0.50
C ASN A 82 -19.01 -19.15 -1.49
N PRO A 83 -19.64 -20.13 -2.14
CA PRO A 83 -20.70 -19.88 -3.14
C PRO A 83 -21.94 -19.20 -2.55
N TYR A 84 -22.09 -19.26 -1.23
CA TYR A 84 -23.19 -18.63 -0.50
C TYR A 84 -22.59 -17.68 0.54
N THR A 85 -22.87 -16.39 0.40
CA THR A 85 -22.49 -15.40 1.39
C THR A 85 -23.59 -15.23 2.43
N ASN A 86 -23.28 -15.47 3.69
CA ASN A 86 -24.17 -15.14 4.78
C ASN A 86 -24.03 -13.66 5.13
N SER A 87 -25.09 -12.88 5.00
CA SER A 87 -25.10 -11.51 5.51
C SER A 87 -25.24 -11.55 7.04
N ARG A 88 -24.13 -11.44 7.75
CA ARG A 88 -24.15 -11.17 9.19
C ARG A 88 -24.01 -9.68 9.40
N HIS A 89 -25.04 -9.05 9.95
CA HIS A 89 -24.90 -7.69 10.47
C HIS A 89 -24.11 -7.75 11.78
N LEU A 90 -22.82 -7.50 11.71
CA LEU A 90 -22.03 -7.19 12.90
C LEU A 90 -22.47 -5.81 13.39
N ILE A 91 -23.19 -5.76 14.49
CA ILE A 91 -23.44 -4.52 15.20
C ILE A 91 -22.12 -4.20 15.94
N LEU A 92 -21.30 -3.36 15.34
CA LEU A 92 -20.11 -2.86 16.01
C LEU A 92 -20.54 -1.64 16.85
N GLU A 93 -20.19 -1.65 18.11
CA GLU A 93 -20.33 -0.44 18.93
C GLU A 93 -19.51 0.70 18.32
N PRO A 94 -20.05 1.93 18.25
CA PRO A 94 -19.32 3.05 17.70
C PRO A 94 -18.07 3.31 18.54
N TYR A 95 -16.92 3.26 17.90
CA TYR A 95 -15.65 3.61 18.51
C TYR A 95 -15.54 5.15 18.58
N PRO A 96 -15.37 5.75 19.77
CA PRO A 96 -15.26 7.19 19.90
C PRO A 96 -13.92 7.68 19.36
N ILE A 97 -13.92 8.18 18.14
CA ILE A 97 -12.73 8.68 17.45
C ILE A 97 -12.72 10.20 17.49
N ILE A 98 -11.61 10.79 17.91
CA ILE A 98 -11.32 12.22 17.73
C ILE A 98 -10.30 12.34 16.60
N VAL A 99 -10.79 12.68 15.42
CA VAL A 99 -9.98 12.81 14.21
C VAL A 99 -9.31 14.16 14.18
N SER A 100 -7.99 14.19 13.99
CA SER A 100 -7.26 15.40 13.61
C SER A 100 -6.56 15.25 12.27
N SER A 101 -6.21 16.38 11.65
CA SER A 101 -5.46 16.42 10.41
C SER A 101 -4.07 15.79 10.62
N LEU A 102 -3.66 14.93 9.67
CA LEU A 102 -2.29 14.42 9.67
C LEU A 102 -1.24 15.53 9.57
N LEU A 103 -1.53 16.59 8.80
CA LEU A 103 -0.63 17.74 8.65
C LEU A 103 -0.37 18.46 9.98
N ASP A 104 -1.41 18.60 10.81
CA ASP A 104 -1.30 19.27 12.12
C ASP A 104 -0.53 18.42 13.13
N LYS A 105 -0.31 17.15 12.83
CA LYS A 105 0.33 16.15 13.70
C LYS A 105 1.65 15.60 13.13
N ILE A 106 2.13 16.15 12.01
CA ILE A 106 3.45 15.84 11.53
C ILE A 106 4.46 16.30 12.59
N CYS A 107 5.18 15.34 13.15
CA CYS A 107 6.21 15.63 14.12
C CYS A 107 7.39 16.33 13.45
N LEU A 108 7.63 17.57 13.85
CA LEU A 108 8.83 18.31 13.52
C LEU A 108 9.86 18.16 14.65
N ASN A 109 11.13 18.23 14.29
CA ASN A 109 12.23 18.36 15.25
C ASN A 109 12.36 19.83 15.71
N ASP A 110 13.30 20.12 16.61
CA ASP A 110 13.55 21.46 17.16
C ASP A 110 14.01 22.47 16.10
N GLU A 111 14.47 21.99 14.95
CA GLU A 111 14.89 22.78 13.79
C GLU A 111 13.78 22.99 12.75
N ASN A 112 12.56 22.59 13.08
CA ASN A 112 11.39 22.68 12.21
C ASN A 112 11.46 21.77 10.97
N GLN A 113 12.26 20.71 11.03
CA GLN A 113 12.38 19.68 9.99
C GLN A 113 11.54 18.45 10.35
N LEU A 114 11.18 17.68 9.35
CA LEU A 114 10.43 16.44 9.55
C LEU A 114 11.21 15.45 10.43
N LYS A 115 10.60 15.04 11.55
CA LYS A 115 11.22 14.09 12.47
C LYS A 115 11.24 12.66 11.92
N TYR A 116 10.17 12.28 11.20
CA TYR A 116 9.98 10.90 10.71
C TYR A 116 9.58 10.89 9.23
N GLU A 117 10.22 10.05 8.43
CA GLU A 117 9.88 9.78 7.04
C GLU A 117 8.46 9.22 6.89
N ALA A 118 8.01 8.45 7.88
CA ALA A 118 6.64 7.91 7.93
C ALA A 118 5.55 9.00 7.91
N GLY A 119 5.85 10.22 8.35
CA GLY A 119 4.94 11.36 8.25
C GLY A 119 4.72 11.82 6.80
N VAL A 120 5.80 11.86 6.02
CA VAL A 120 5.74 12.17 4.57
C VAL A 120 4.97 11.09 3.84
N MET A 121 5.28 9.83 4.14
CA MET A 121 4.59 8.67 3.59
C MET A 121 3.08 8.76 3.85
N ALA A 122 2.67 8.97 5.09
CA ALA A 122 1.26 9.05 5.45
C ALA A 122 0.54 10.20 4.74
N TYR A 123 1.20 11.35 4.60
CA TYR A 123 0.65 12.49 3.87
C TYR A 123 0.47 12.17 2.38
N LEU A 124 1.49 11.65 1.72
CA LEU A 124 1.42 11.27 0.31
C LEU A 124 0.34 10.22 0.07
N LEU A 125 0.27 9.16 0.87
CA LEU A 125 -0.76 8.14 0.73
C LEU A 125 -2.17 8.71 0.91
N SER A 126 -2.34 9.66 1.84
CA SER A 126 -3.60 10.38 2.00
C SER A 126 -4.02 11.09 0.72
N ASP A 127 -3.09 11.77 0.07
CA ASP A 127 -3.35 12.52 -1.15
C ASP A 127 -3.53 11.62 -2.38
N LEU A 128 -2.72 10.56 -2.50
CA LEU A 128 -2.87 9.57 -3.58
C LEU A 128 -4.23 8.87 -3.52
N THR A 129 -4.76 8.59 -2.33
CA THR A 129 -6.10 7.98 -2.14
C THR A 129 -7.22 8.81 -2.77
N VAL A 130 -7.07 10.12 -2.82
CA VAL A 130 -8.04 11.05 -3.43
C VAL A 130 -7.60 11.56 -4.80
N ASN A 131 -6.67 10.86 -5.43
CA ASN A 131 -6.14 11.18 -6.77
C ASN A 131 -5.53 12.58 -6.90
N ARG A 132 -4.89 13.09 -5.85
CA ARG A 132 -4.11 14.33 -5.90
C ARG A 132 -2.74 14.08 -6.54
N HIS A 133 -2.03 15.18 -6.83
CA HIS A 133 -0.67 15.17 -7.40
C HIS A 133 -0.54 14.49 -8.76
N LYS A 134 -1.64 14.40 -9.54
CA LYS A 134 -1.57 13.92 -10.93
C LYS A 134 -0.79 14.85 -11.85
N ASP A 135 -0.66 16.11 -11.50
CA ASP A 135 0.21 17.09 -12.15
C ASP A 135 1.71 16.77 -11.99
N LEU A 136 2.09 16.17 -10.86
CA LEU A 136 3.46 15.74 -10.59
C LEU A 136 3.75 14.32 -11.10
N PHE A 137 2.88 13.39 -10.76
CA PHE A 137 3.12 11.96 -10.97
C PHE A 137 2.47 11.42 -12.25
N GLY A 138 1.57 12.16 -12.87
CA GLY A 138 0.80 11.71 -14.01
C GLY A 138 -0.48 10.95 -13.60
N ASN A 139 -1.18 10.42 -14.61
CA ASN A 139 -2.45 9.75 -14.41
C ASN A 139 -2.26 8.29 -13.97
N TYR A 140 -1.70 8.08 -12.79
CA TYR A 140 -1.65 6.75 -12.19
C TYR A 140 -3.07 6.19 -11.97
N THR A 141 -3.21 4.88 -12.11
CA THR A 141 -4.48 4.17 -11.94
C THR A 141 -4.57 3.46 -10.60
N ASP A 142 -3.43 3.07 -10.04
CA ASP A 142 -3.35 2.40 -8.76
C ASP A 142 -1.98 2.65 -8.12
N TYR A 143 -1.84 2.35 -6.83
CA TYR A 143 -0.57 2.48 -6.13
C TYR A 143 -0.43 1.42 -5.03
N LEU A 144 0.80 1.10 -4.68
CA LEU A 144 1.15 0.23 -3.57
C LEU A 144 2.13 0.95 -2.66
N CYS A 145 1.98 0.81 -1.35
CA CYS A 145 3.00 1.19 -0.39
C CYS A 145 3.76 -0.05 0.10
N TYR A 146 5.05 0.13 0.40
CA TYR A 146 5.94 -0.94 0.83
C TYR A 146 5.92 -2.16 -0.10
N ALA A 147 6.01 -1.91 -1.40
CA ALA A 147 5.98 -2.96 -2.40
C ALA A 147 7.23 -3.84 -2.30
N PRO A 148 7.09 -5.16 -2.07
CA PRO A 148 8.23 -6.02 -1.82
C PRO A 148 9.02 -6.32 -3.09
N THR A 149 10.33 -6.41 -2.94
CA THR A 149 11.22 -7.00 -3.92
C THR A 149 11.78 -8.32 -3.39
N ASN A 150 12.33 -9.16 -4.26
CA ASN A 150 13.00 -10.39 -3.82
C ASN A 150 14.39 -10.13 -3.19
N THR A 151 14.83 -8.89 -3.14
CA THR A 151 16.09 -8.48 -2.51
C THR A 151 15.97 -8.30 -1.00
N GLY A 152 14.81 -8.58 -0.42
CA GLY A 152 14.52 -8.33 0.99
C GLY A 152 14.28 -6.87 1.34
N ARG A 153 14.17 -6.00 0.34
CA ARG A 153 13.85 -4.58 0.46
C ARG A 153 12.45 -4.29 -0.07
N GLU A 154 11.93 -3.14 0.31
CA GLU A 154 10.62 -2.65 -0.06
C GLU A 154 10.74 -1.29 -0.72
N ILE A 155 9.93 -1.07 -1.73
CA ILE A 155 9.76 0.22 -2.38
C ILE A 155 8.76 1.01 -1.55
N ASP A 156 9.07 2.27 -1.23
CA ASP A 156 8.20 3.09 -0.40
C ASP A 156 6.82 3.25 -1.02
N ILE A 157 6.75 3.77 -2.24
CA ILE A 157 5.51 3.83 -3.01
C ILE A 157 5.79 3.41 -4.45
N LEU A 158 4.94 2.56 -4.97
CA LEU A 158 4.90 2.18 -6.38
C LEU A 158 3.62 2.69 -7.01
N LEU A 159 3.73 3.58 -7.99
CA LEU A 159 2.60 3.99 -8.81
C LEU A 159 2.48 3.08 -10.02
N MET A 160 1.26 2.73 -10.38
CA MET A 160 0.94 1.91 -11.54
C MET A 160 0.10 2.70 -12.54
N PHE A 161 0.44 2.57 -13.81
CA PHE A 161 -0.26 3.26 -14.89
C PHE A 161 -0.94 2.22 -15.77
N GLY A 162 -2.26 2.26 -15.82
CA GLY A 162 -3.05 1.36 -16.65
C GLY A 162 -2.90 1.68 -18.13
N ASN A 163 -3.05 0.65 -18.95
CA ASN A 163 -3.12 0.83 -20.39
C ASN A 163 -4.50 1.43 -20.75
N PRO A 164 -4.59 2.58 -21.41
CA PRO A 164 -5.87 3.20 -21.78
C PRO A 164 -6.77 2.31 -22.65
N LEU A 165 -6.17 1.40 -23.42
CA LEU A 165 -6.89 0.48 -24.32
C LEU A 165 -7.25 -0.85 -23.63
N GLN A 166 -6.55 -1.19 -22.56
CA GLN A 166 -6.73 -2.42 -21.81
C GLN A 166 -6.55 -2.12 -20.32
N PRO A 167 -7.59 -1.63 -19.62
CA PRO A 167 -7.49 -1.13 -18.25
C PRO A 167 -6.96 -2.14 -17.23
N ASP A 168 -7.10 -3.43 -17.50
CA ASP A 168 -6.58 -4.51 -16.64
C ASP A 168 -5.07 -4.76 -16.81
N GLN A 169 -4.44 -4.07 -17.78
CA GLN A 169 -2.99 -4.18 -18.02
C GLN A 169 -2.26 -2.94 -17.52
N ILE A 170 -1.17 -3.17 -16.81
CA ILE A 170 -0.25 -2.10 -16.42
C ILE A 170 0.70 -1.81 -17.58
N SER A 171 0.73 -0.56 -17.99
CA SER A 171 1.60 -0.06 -19.07
C SER A 171 2.95 0.43 -18.57
N SER A 172 3.01 0.94 -17.34
CA SER A 172 4.25 1.42 -16.75
C SER A 172 4.15 1.57 -15.23
N TYR A 173 5.30 1.77 -14.62
CA TYR A 173 5.48 1.93 -13.19
C TYR A 173 6.31 3.17 -12.87
N ASP A 174 6.02 3.82 -11.75
CA ASP A 174 6.89 4.84 -11.16
C ASP A 174 7.26 4.42 -9.73
N ILE A 175 8.54 4.25 -9.48
CA ILE A 175 9.11 3.87 -8.21
C ILE A 175 9.43 5.14 -7.44
N LEU A 176 8.70 5.41 -6.37
CA LEU A 176 8.96 6.56 -5.50
C LEU A 176 9.76 6.12 -4.28
N GLU A 177 10.89 6.76 -4.08
CA GLU A 177 11.72 6.63 -2.88
C GLU A 177 11.64 7.92 -2.08
N LEU A 178 11.24 7.82 -0.82
CA LEU A 178 11.05 8.94 0.08
C LEU A 178 12.26 9.12 0.97
N LYS A 179 12.69 10.35 1.15
CA LYS A 179 13.70 10.71 2.13
C LYS A 179 13.30 11.99 2.86
N LYS A 180 13.37 11.98 4.16
CA LYS A 180 13.13 13.17 4.98
C LYS A 180 14.31 14.16 4.96
N ASP A 181 15.49 13.67 4.60
CA ASP A 181 16.74 14.40 4.55
C ASP A 181 17.26 14.47 3.12
N ILE A 182 18.52 14.85 2.95
CA ILE A 182 19.18 14.96 1.64
C ILE A 182 19.24 13.57 0.98
N PHE A 183 18.86 13.52 -0.30
CA PHE A 183 19.00 12.32 -1.12
C PHE A 183 20.49 12.05 -1.40
N ASP A 184 21.04 11.03 -0.78
CA ASP A 184 22.45 10.67 -0.83
C ASP A 184 22.76 9.54 -1.84
N GLU A 185 24.04 9.20 -1.99
CA GLU A 185 24.47 8.10 -2.87
C GLU A 185 23.87 6.74 -2.48
N LYS A 186 23.59 6.52 -1.20
CA LYS A 186 22.99 5.30 -0.70
C LYS A 186 21.54 5.19 -1.14
N ALA A 187 20.78 6.29 -1.05
CA ALA A 187 19.41 6.36 -1.54
C ALA A 187 19.34 6.18 -3.06
N LEU A 188 20.28 6.80 -3.80
CA LEU A 188 20.41 6.61 -5.24
C LEU A 188 20.69 5.13 -5.59
N SER A 189 21.64 4.50 -4.90
CA SER A 189 21.96 3.09 -5.10
C SER A 189 20.76 2.17 -4.81
N GLN A 190 19.95 2.51 -3.83
CA GLN A 190 18.73 1.79 -3.49
C GLN A 190 17.71 1.90 -4.63
N LEU A 191 17.49 3.12 -5.13
CA LEU A 191 16.56 3.39 -6.22
C LEU A 191 16.96 2.66 -7.52
N ILE A 192 18.25 2.68 -7.87
CA ILE A 192 18.79 1.93 -9.02
C ILE A 192 18.58 0.41 -8.85
N THR A 193 18.72 -0.09 -7.62
CA THR A 193 18.48 -1.52 -7.33
C THR A 193 17.03 -1.89 -7.58
N TYR A 194 16.08 -1.06 -7.17
CA TYR A 194 14.65 -1.26 -7.41
C TYR A 194 14.32 -1.20 -8.90
N GLU A 195 14.82 -0.18 -9.60
CA GLU A 195 14.61 -0.04 -11.03
C GLU A 195 15.13 -1.26 -11.80
N THR A 196 16.34 -1.72 -11.49
CA THR A 196 16.92 -2.91 -12.10
C THR A 196 16.06 -4.14 -11.85
N TRP A 197 15.57 -4.31 -10.62
CA TRP A 197 14.70 -5.43 -10.28
C TRP A 197 13.37 -5.38 -11.05
N PHE A 198 12.76 -4.19 -11.15
CA PHE A 198 11.52 -3.98 -11.90
C PHE A 198 11.67 -4.26 -13.39
N LEU A 199 12.75 -3.75 -13.99
CA LEU A 199 13.06 -4.01 -15.39
C LEU A 199 13.13 -5.50 -15.70
N GLN A 200 13.77 -6.27 -14.83
CA GLN A 200 13.93 -7.71 -15.03
C GLN A 200 12.67 -8.52 -14.75
N ASN A 201 11.89 -8.14 -13.73
CA ASN A 201 10.83 -8.98 -13.19
C ASN A 201 9.41 -8.54 -13.58
N LYS A 202 9.21 -7.26 -13.95
CA LYS A 202 7.90 -6.68 -14.22
C LYS A 202 7.76 -6.00 -15.58
N ALA A 203 8.85 -5.49 -16.12
CA ALA A 203 8.85 -4.70 -17.35
C ALA A 203 9.52 -5.43 -18.54
N SER A 204 9.87 -6.71 -18.41
CA SER A 204 10.52 -7.53 -19.46
C SER A 204 11.74 -6.85 -20.09
N GLY A 205 12.46 -6.02 -19.33
CA GLY A 205 13.62 -5.25 -19.78
C GLY A 205 13.29 -3.94 -20.52
N ASP A 206 12.03 -3.58 -20.67
CA ASP A 206 11.64 -2.33 -21.34
C ASP A 206 11.79 -1.13 -20.37
N GLN A 207 12.84 -0.34 -20.58
CA GLN A 207 13.13 0.86 -19.80
C GLN A 207 12.02 1.91 -19.85
N LYS A 208 11.18 1.92 -20.91
CA LYS A 208 10.09 2.89 -21.03
C LYS A 208 8.95 2.59 -20.07
N MET A 209 8.90 1.37 -19.53
CA MET A 209 7.89 0.95 -18.58
C MET A 209 8.24 1.31 -17.13
N VAL A 210 9.44 1.76 -16.85
CA VAL A 210 9.87 2.03 -15.47
C VAL A 210 10.44 3.44 -15.36
N ARG A 211 9.91 4.20 -14.42
CA ARG A 211 10.44 5.48 -13.98
C ARG A 211 10.77 5.40 -12.50
N SER A 212 11.78 6.14 -12.07
CA SER A 212 12.18 6.25 -10.66
C SER A 212 12.21 7.71 -10.26
N THR A 213 11.59 8.01 -9.14
CA THR A 213 11.45 9.38 -8.62
C THR A 213 11.88 9.42 -7.16
N ALA A 214 12.76 10.35 -6.81
CA ALA A 214 13.12 10.67 -5.44
C ALA A 214 12.29 11.86 -4.93
N ILE A 215 11.80 11.77 -3.70
CA ILE A 215 10.97 12.78 -3.03
C ILE A 215 11.59 13.15 -1.68
#